data_af3a1c0aa0ebb9ff590bd8dd1e916997
#
_entry.id   af3a1c0aa0ebb9ff590bd8dd1e916997
#
_cell.length_a   1.000
_cell.length_b   1.000
_cell.length_c   1.000
_cell.angle_alpha   90.00
_cell.angle_beta   90.00
_cell.angle_gamma   90.00
#
_symmetry.space_group_name_H-M   'P 1'
#
loop_
_entity.id
_entity.type
_entity.pdbx_description
1 polymer ?
#
loop_
_entity_poly.entity_id
_entity_poly.type
_entity_poly.pdbx_seq_one_letter_code
_entity_poly.pdbx_strand_id
1 'polypeptide(L)'
;MLKTHGLLHFSLPVTDLDRSRKFYEGVLGMKVIEQSPRMVFLQTGDDHIILAKGKEPLKYDSDKKTPVHHAFKVKPDEFQSSIEDLRKNGVEVFNIEDRNQGVFWGPQAYFLDPDGNKLEIYAGPGAKKD
;
A
#
# COMPACT_ATOMS: atom_id res chain seq x y z
N MET A 1 10.47 -7.54 29.39
CA MET A 1 9.80 -6.80 28.30
C MET A 1 10.22 -7.40 26.98
N LEU A 2 9.27 -7.70 26.11
CA LEU A 2 9.58 -8.10 24.73
C LEU A 2 10.26 -6.92 24.01
N LYS A 3 11.20 -7.20 23.13
CA LYS A 3 11.89 -6.19 22.36
C LYS A 3 11.76 -6.51 20.86
N THR A 4 11.06 -5.67 20.14
CA THR A 4 10.90 -5.83 18.68
C THR A 4 12.02 -5.13 17.93
N HIS A 5 12.36 -5.63 16.75
CA HIS A 5 13.44 -5.11 15.92
C HIS A 5 12.96 -4.73 14.51
N GLY A 6 11.69 -4.28 14.39
CA GLY A 6 11.11 -3.86 13.13
C GLY A 6 9.98 -4.77 12.68
N LEU A 7 9.52 -4.53 11.46
CA LEU A 7 8.45 -5.33 10.84
C LEU A 7 9.05 -6.43 9.98
N LEU A 8 8.54 -7.66 10.10
CA LEU A 8 8.86 -8.74 9.19
C LEU A 8 8.03 -8.64 7.92
N HIS A 9 6.73 -8.63 8.08
CA HIS A 9 5.75 -8.46 7.01
C HIS A 9 4.41 -8.05 7.59
N PHE A 10 3.50 -7.68 6.72
CA PHE A 10 2.08 -7.65 7.05
C PHE A 10 1.29 -8.37 5.93
N SER A 11 0.11 -8.84 6.29
CA SER A 11 -0.77 -9.55 5.37
C SER A 11 -1.99 -8.71 5.06
N LEU A 12 -2.41 -8.73 3.81
CA LEU A 12 -3.64 -8.10 3.35
C LEU A 12 -4.63 -9.17 2.93
N PRO A 13 -5.89 -9.10 3.39
CA PRO A 13 -6.92 -10.02 2.94
C PRO A 13 -7.35 -9.66 1.53
N VAL A 14 -7.41 -10.65 0.66
CA VAL A 14 -7.88 -10.50 -0.71
C VAL A 14 -8.84 -11.64 -1.05
N THR A 15 -9.71 -11.45 -2.03
CA THR A 15 -10.70 -12.47 -2.42
C THR A 15 -10.33 -13.18 -3.71
N ASP A 16 -9.51 -12.56 -4.56
CA ASP A 16 -9.07 -13.09 -5.85
C ASP A 16 -7.57 -12.86 -5.99
N LEU A 17 -6.77 -13.91 -5.83
CA LEU A 17 -5.32 -13.80 -5.85
C LEU A 17 -4.79 -13.33 -7.20
N ASP A 18 -5.37 -13.79 -8.31
CA ASP A 18 -4.89 -13.39 -9.65
C ASP A 18 -5.15 -11.92 -9.91
N ARG A 19 -6.32 -11.43 -9.56
CA ARG A 19 -6.67 -10.01 -9.66
C ARG A 19 -5.75 -9.16 -8.78
N SER A 20 -5.55 -9.58 -7.54
CA SER A 20 -4.70 -8.84 -6.61
C SER A 20 -3.23 -8.88 -7.03
N ARG A 21 -2.73 -10.02 -7.51
CA ARG A 21 -1.38 -10.11 -8.04
C ARG A 21 -1.17 -9.15 -9.21
N LYS A 22 -2.11 -9.10 -10.16
CA LYS A 22 -2.03 -8.17 -11.29
C LYS A 22 -1.94 -6.72 -10.82
N PHE A 23 -2.65 -6.39 -9.75
CA PHE A 23 -2.61 -5.04 -9.18
C PHE A 23 -1.25 -4.76 -8.51
N TYR A 24 -0.85 -5.59 -7.57
CA TYR A 24 0.38 -5.34 -6.79
C TYR A 24 1.65 -5.49 -7.62
N GLU A 25 1.72 -6.47 -8.50
CA GLU A 25 2.86 -6.66 -9.41
C GLU A 25 2.79 -5.70 -10.61
N GLY A 26 1.63 -5.64 -11.28
CA GLY A 26 1.49 -4.91 -12.55
C GLY A 26 1.29 -3.40 -12.39
N VAL A 27 0.52 -2.96 -11.39
CA VAL A 27 0.25 -1.53 -11.18
C VAL A 27 1.24 -0.92 -10.19
N LEU A 28 1.50 -1.61 -9.07
CA LEU A 28 2.38 -1.09 -8.03
C LEU A 28 3.86 -1.47 -8.22
N GLY A 29 4.16 -2.35 -9.18
CA GLY A 29 5.55 -2.70 -9.50
C GLY A 29 6.26 -3.54 -8.46
N MET A 30 5.53 -4.25 -7.59
CA MET A 30 6.14 -5.09 -6.58
C MET A 30 6.62 -6.41 -7.17
N LYS A 31 7.65 -7.00 -6.55
CA LYS A 31 8.21 -8.27 -7.00
C LYS A 31 7.47 -9.43 -6.35
N VAL A 32 6.96 -10.35 -7.16
CA VAL A 32 6.42 -11.62 -6.66
C VAL A 32 7.58 -12.56 -6.35
N ILE A 33 7.66 -13.02 -5.09
CA ILE A 33 8.68 -13.96 -4.65
C ILE A 33 8.17 -15.39 -4.80
N GLU A 34 6.95 -15.63 -4.37
CA GLU A 34 6.34 -16.95 -4.40
C GLU A 34 4.83 -16.83 -4.41
N GLN A 35 4.16 -17.81 -4.99
CA GLN A 35 2.71 -17.90 -4.94
C GLN A 35 2.30 -19.34 -4.63
N SER A 36 1.36 -19.49 -3.70
CA SER A 36 0.66 -20.74 -3.41
C SER A 36 -0.81 -20.60 -3.78
N PRO A 37 -1.62 -21.65 -3.66
CA PRO A 37 -3.06 -21.53 -3.94
C PRO A 37 -3.80 -20.53 -3.04
N ARG A 38 -3.21 -20.13 -1.91
CA ARG A 38 -3.87 -19.27 -0.93
C ARG A 38 -3.13 -17.97 -0.64
N MET A 39 -1.90 -17.81 -1.12
CA MET A 39 -1.07 -16.64 -0.78
C MET A 39 -0.19 -16.21 -1.94
N VAL A 40 0.05 -14.90 -2.01
CA VAL A 40 1.09 -14.32 -2.86
C VAL A 40 2.06 -13.59 -1.96
N PHE A 41 3.33 -13.93 -2.06
CA PHE A 41 4.42 -13.30 -1.31
C PHE A 41 5.08 -12.24 -2.20
N LEU A 42 5.08 -11.00 -1.73
CA LEU A 42 5.59 -9.85 -2.48
C LEU A 42 6.74 -9.19 -1.75
N GLN A 43 7.61 -8.55 -2.52
CA GLN A 43 8.67 -7.71 -2.00
C GLN A 43 8.52 -6.29 -2.56
N THR A 44 8.65 -5.30 -1.68
CA THR A 44 8.70 -3.88 -2.02
C THR A 44 9.86 -3.25 -1.25
N GLY A 45 10.89 -2.74 -1.98
CA GLY A 45 12.14 -2.39 -1.32
C GLY A 45 12.71 -3.59 -0.58
N ASP A 46 13.06 -3.41 0.69
CA ASP A 46 13.55 -4.49 1.55
C ASP A 46 12.43 -5.15 2.38
N ASP A 47 11.19 -4.73 2.19
CA ASP A 47 10.05 -5.16 3.00
C ASP A 47 9.22 -6.21 2.26
N HIS A 48 8.41 -6.93 3.02
CA HIS A 48 7.60 -8.02 2.49
C HIS A 48 6.12 -7.83 2.81
N ILE A 49 5.27 -8.25 1.87
CA ILE A 49 3.82 -8.25 2.02
C ILE A 49 3.29 -9.61 1.60
N ILE A 50 2.26 -10.07 2.29
CA ILE A 50 1.55 -11.29 1.91
C ILE A 50 0.12 -10.92 1.55
N LEU A 51 -0.32 -11.34 0.35
CA LEU A 51 -1.72 -11.32 0.00
C LEU A 51 -2.30 -12.67 0.40
N ALA A 52 -3.26 -12.66 1.32
CA ALA A 52 -3.84 -13.88 1.87
C ALA A 52 -5.29 -14.00 1.41
N LYS A 53 -5.60 -15.10 0.72
CA LYS A 53 -6.95 -15.34 0.22
C LYS A 53 -7.89 -15.69 1.36
N GLY A 54 -8.86 -14.81 1.59
CA GLY A 54 -9.99 -15.05 2.46
C GLY A 54 -11.25 -15.37 1.68
N LYS A 55 -12.29 -15.81 2.37
CA LYS A 55 -13.61 -16.05 1.75
C LYS A 55 -14.30 -14.75 1.40
N GLU A 56 -14.07 -13.73 2.21
CA GLU A 56 -14.65 -12.39 2.06
C GLU A 56 -13.60 -11.35 2.41
N PRO A 57 -13.65 -10.15 1.80
CA PRO A 57 -12.79 -9.06 2.24
C PRO A 57 -13.09 -8.73 3.70
N LEU A 58 -12.08 -8.24 4.41
CA LEU A 58 -12.34 -7.67 5.71
C LEU A 58 -13.33 -6.53 5.54
N LYS A 59 -14.38 -6.52 6.38
CA LYS A 59 -15.34 -5.42 6.37
C LYS A 59 -14.69 -4.19 6.99
N TYR A 60 -13.80 -3.58 6.23
CA TYR A 60 -13.50 -2.18 6.48
C TYR A 60 -14.68 -1.38 5.96
N ASP A 61 -14.91 -0.25 6.56
CA ASP A 61 -15.70 0.77 5.92
C ASP A 61 -14.99 1.11 4.60
N SER A 62 -15.46 0.52 3.51
CA SER A 62 -14.87 0.72 2.17
C SER A 62 -15.12 2.14 1.64
N ASP A 63 -15.60 3.07 2.47
CA ASP A 63 -15.93 4.44 2.12
C ASP A 63 -14.74 5.39 2.18
N LYS A 64 -13.51 4.89 2.21
CA LYS A 64 -12.28 5.70 2.31
C LYS A 64 -12.05 6.35 3.68
N LYS A 65 -12.91 6.13 4.66
CA LYS A 65 -12.82 6.76 5.99
C LYS A 65 -12.14 5.89 7.03
N THR A 66 -11.94 4.59 6.73
CA THR A 66 -11.27 3.71 7.68
C THR A 66 -9.91 4.26 8.06
N PRO A 67 -9.52 4.24 9.34
CA PRO A 67 -8.16 4.58 9.72
C PRO A 67 -7.15 3.49 9.34
N VAL A 68 -7.62 2.27 9.07
CA VAL A 68 -6.73 1.16 8.69
C VAL A 68 -6.21 1.40 7.27
N HIS A 69 -4.90 1.56 7.15
CA HIS A 69 -4.26 1.74 5.85
C HIS A 69 -2.80 1.31 5.92
N HIS A 70 -2.19 1.13 4.75
CA HIS A 70 -0.79 0.74 4.63
C HIS A 70 -0.10 1.70 3.68
N ALA A 71 1.01 2.27 4.13
CA ALA A 71 1.74 3.30 3.40
C ALA A 71 3.02 2.74 2.79
N PHE A 72 3.24 3.07 1.53
CA PHE A 72 4.45 2.71 0.79
C PHE A 72 5.24 3.96 0.46
N LYS A 73 6.57 3.84 0.51
CA LYS A 73 7.45 4.95 0.16
C LYS A 73 7.64 5.01 -1.35
N VAL A 74 7.55 6.20 -1.90
CA VAL A 74 8.05 6.51 -3.25
C VAL A 74 9.07 7.64 -3.12
N LYS A 75 9.93 7.80 -4.12
CA LYS A 75 10.88 8.91 -4.11
C LYS A 75 10.14 10.23 -4.36
N PRO A 76 10.61 11.36 -3.79
CA PRO A 76 9.96 12.66 -4.01
C PRO A 76 9.76 13.02 -5.47
N ASP A 77 10.74 12.73 -6.32
CA ASP A 77 10.67 13.00 -7.76
C ASP A 77 9.79 12.00 -8.54
N GLU A 78 9.32 10.94 -7.89
CA GLU A 78 8.44 9.93 -8.49
C GLU A 78 6.98 10.08 -8.01
N PHE A 79 6.68 11.02 -7.12
CA PHE A 79 5.35 11.13 -6.54
C PHE A 79 4.29 11.46 -7.58
N GLN A 80 4.52 12.47 -8.40
CA GLN A 80 3.56 12.89 -9.41
C GLN A 80 3.35 11.81 -10.49
N SER A 81 4.43 11.19 -10.95
CA SER A 81 4.34 10.10 -11.93
C SER A 81 3.63 8.87 -11.35
N SER A 82 3.80 8.60 -10.06
CA SER A 82 3.07 7.52 -9.39
C SER A 82 1.56 7.75 -9.40
N ILE A 83 1.12 8.97 -9.12
CA ILE A 83 -0.31 9.34 -9.20
C ILE A 83 -0.83 9.14 -10.63
N GLU A 84 -0.07 9.60 -11.61
CA GLU A 84 -0.46 9.48 -13.02
C GLU A 84 -0.56 8.02 -13.46
N ASP A 85 0.37 7.19 -13.04
CA ASP A 85 0.37 5.76 -13.34
C ASP A 85 -0.83 5.04 -12.70
N LEU A 86 -1.16 5.37 -11.46
CA LEU A 86 -2.35 4.84 -10.81
C LEU A 86 -3.61 5.21 -11.61
N ARG A 87 -3.75 6.47 -11.98
CA ARG A 87 -4.91 6.96 -12.74
C ARG A 87 -5.01 6.32 -14.14
N LYS A 88 -3.87 6.12 -14.80
CA LYS A 88 -3.82 5.42 -16.09
C LYS A 88 -4.35 3.99 -15.98
N ASN A 89 -4.18 3.36 -14.86
CA ASN A 89 -4.66 2.01 -14.59
C ASN A 89 -6.08 1.99 -13.99
N GLY A 90 -6.80 3.11 -14.05
CA GLY A 90 -8.18 3.20 -13.58
C GLY A 90 -8.32 3.29 -12.07
N VAL A 91 -7.24 3.57 -11.36
CA VAL A 91 -7.26 3.69 -9.89
C VAL A 91 -7.58 5.13 -9.49
N GLU A 92 -8.63 5.30 -8.68
CA GLU A 92 -8.94 6.61 -8.11
C GLU A 92 -7.91 6.96 -7.03
N VAL A 93 -7.33 8.15 -7.14
CA VAL A 93 -6.41 8.69 -6.13
C VAL A 93 -7.12 9.82 -5.38
N PHE A 94 -7.09 9.77 -4.06
CA PHE A 94 -7.80 10.72 -3.22
C PHE A 94 -6.93 11.19 -2.04
N ASN A 95 -7.39 12.25 -1.36
CA ASN A 95 -6.69 12.86 -0.22
C ASN A 95 -5.21 13.16 -0.53
N ILE A 96 -4.97 13.78 -1.68
CA ILE A 96 -3.64 14.22 -2.09
C ILE A 96 -3.31 15.48 -1.31
N GLU A 97 -2.23 15.43 -0.53
CA GLU A 97 -1.79 16.59 0.24
C GLU A 97 -0.28 16.59 0.49
N ASP A 98 0.26 17.73 0.77
CA ASP A 98 1.63 17.90 1.24
C ASP A 98 1.57 18.22 2.74
N ARG A 99 1.80 17.21 3.58
CA ARG A 99 1.65 17.34 5.03
C ARG A 99 2.78 18.16 5.62
N ASN A 100 2.41 19.08 6.48
CA ASN A 100 3.34 19.91 7.24
C ASN A 100 3.07 19.90 8.75
N GLN A 101 2.38 18.85 9.19
CA GLN A 101 2.10 18.64 10.62
C GLN A 101 2.11 17.15 10.93
N GLY A 102 2.13 16.80 12.21
CA GLY A 102 2.24 15.43 12.65
C GLY A 102 3.66 14.91 12.58
N VAL A 103 3.82 13.58 12.44
CA VAL A 103 5.12 12.90 12.46
C VAL A 103 5.75 12.80 11.07
N PHE A 104 4.94 12.46 10.06
CA PHE A 104 5.43 12.28 8.70
C PHE A 104 5.06 13.48 7.85
N TRP A 105 6.07 14.25 7.45
CA TRP A 105 5.91 15.45 6.64
C TRP A 105 6.26 15.18 5.18
N GLY A 106 5.48 15.71 4.28
CA GLY A 106 5.72 15.64 2.86
C GLY A 106 4.51 15.17 2.08
N PRO A 107 4.66 14.99 0.75
CA PRO A 107 3.58 14.59 -0.14
C PRO A 107 3.06 13.19 0.17
N GLN A 108 1.74 13.05 0.14
CA GLN A 108 1.05 11.77 0.31
C GLN A 108 -0.24 11.74 -0.50
N ALA A 109 -0.66 10.54 -0.87
CA ALA A 109 -1.92 10.30 -1.58
C ALA A 109 -2.43 8.91 -1.22
N TYR A 110 -3.74 8.74 -1.30
CA TYR A 110 -4.43 7.48 -0.96
C TYR A 110 -5.12 6.88 -2.17
N PHE A 111 -5.25 5.57 -2.15
CA PHE A 111 -6.01 4.82 -3.15
C PHE A 111 -6.45 3.48 -2.54
N LEU A 112 -7.34 2.76 -3.24
CA LEU A 112 -7.81 1.45 -2.79
C LEU A 112 -7.27 0.38 -3.72
N ASP A 113 -6.97 -0.80 -3.14
CA ASP A 113 -6.71 -1.98 -3.94
C ASP A 113 -8.04 -2.58 -4.45
N PRO A 114 -8.02 -3.65 -5.29
CA PRO A 114 -9.26 -4.23 -5.82
C PRO A 114 -10.26 -4.74 -4.78
N ASP A 115 -9.81 -5.06 -3.56
CA ASP A 115 -10.67 -5.52 -2.47
C ASP A 115 -11.10 -4.40 -1.52
N GLY A 116 -10.68 -3.16 -1.79
CA GLY A 116 -10.98 -2.02 -0.94
C GLY A 116 -10.01 -1.83 0.22
N ASN A 117 -8.87 -2.51 0.23
CA ASN A 117 -7.81 -2.21 1.18
C ASN A 117 -7.26 -0.81 0.88
N LYS A 118 -7.23 0.05 1.91
CA LYS A 118 -6.76 1.43 1.76
C LYS A 118 -5.25 1.48 1.79
N LEU A 119 -4.68 2.05 0.76
CA LEU A 119 -3.23 2.17 0.59
C LEU A 119 -2.85 3.64 0.47
N GLU A 120 -1.61 3.92 0.79
CA GLU A 120 -1.04 5.28 0.72
C GLU A 120 0.30 5.21 0.01
N ILE A 121 0.61 6.21 -0.82
CA ILE A 121 1.98 6.50 -1.24
C ILE A 121 2.46 7.76 -0.52
N TYR A 122 3.69 7.70 -0.04
CA TYR A 122 4.30 8.75 0.73
C TYR A 122 5.70 9.06 0.18
N ALA A 123 5.94 10.31 -0.14
CA ALA A 123 7.17 10.78 -0.78
C ALA A 123 7.93 11.80 0.06
N GLY A 124 7.60 11.88 1.33
CA GLY A 124 8.22 12.86 2.20
C GLY A 124 9.65 12.51 2.59
N PRO A 125 10.34 13.44 3.24
CA PRO A 125 11.70 13.22 3.74
C PRO A 125 11.76 12.33 4.98
N GLY A 126 10.61 11.88 5.51
CA GLY A 126 10.54 11.06 6.71
C GLY A 126 9.90 11.78 7.89
N ALA A 127 10.30 11.39 9.11
CA ALA A 127 9.73 11.98 10.31
C ALA A 127 10.09 13.47 10.44
N LYS A 128 9.19 14.21 11.13
CA LYS A 128 9.45 15.62 11.48
C LYS A 128 10.79 15.76 12.19
N LYS A 129 11.58 16.71 11.73
CA LYS A 129 12.80 17.14 12.43
C LYS A 129 12.47 18.30 13.34
N ASP A 130 12.98 18.24 14.54
CA ASP A 130 12.88 19.35 15.51
C ASP A 130 13.66 20.57 15.07
#